data_d0bf0d0559b4099bb38a8c407c4f5603
#
_entry.id   d0bf0d0559b4099bb38a8c407c4f5603
#
_cell.length_a   1.000
_cell.length_b   1.000
_cell.length_c   1.000
_cell.angle_alpha   90.00
_cell.angle_beta   90.00
_cell.angle_gamma   90.00
#
_symmetry.space_group_name_H-M   'P 1'
#
loop_
_entity.id
_entity.type
_entity.pdbx_description
1 polymer ?
#
loop_
_entity_poly.entity_id
_entity_poly.type
_entity_poly.pdbx_seq_one_letter_code
_entity_poly.pdbx_strand_id
1 'polypeptide(L)'
;MAAAAPLAMAAPAPTVKLGIDLFSLRSQNWTPFQLLDYSAKLAAKVVHFSEIRFIGSLEPENLRSVRRYAEERGIEIEIGMRSICPTSKMFDAKAGTAEEQIGRMLDSATLAGSRIVRAVLGSSEDRRPGPIEKHIESTIKVLRNVRAKAQDHNLKIAIENHSGDMQAHELKQLIEESGKDFVGACLDSGNPLWTLEDPHLTLETLHPYVLTSHVRDSSVWRVPEGAAVSWVRMGQGNVAIDEYCRKYAELCPGRALSMESIVTNPRVFAFRDPKFWEAYRDVPAWSFARFLEIADRGQPRAAEPRPANPEAGRQREREDLEASVEYTRKLLGL
;
A
#
# COMPACT_ATOMS: atom_id res chain seq x y z
N MET A 1 -3.44 -57.81 7.32
CA MET A 1 -4.32 -56.62 7.33
C MET A 1 -3.45 -55.36 7.40
N ALA A 2 -3.34 -54.66 6.30
CA ALA A 2 -2.58 -53.38 6.25
C ALA A 2 -3.53 -52.25 6.65
N ALA A 3 -3.22 -51.54 7.72
CA ALA A 3 -3.97 -50.37 8.15
C ALA A 3 -3.68 -49.20 7.21
N ALA A 4 -4.71 -48.70 6.54
CA ALA A 4 -4.60 -47.50 5.75
C ALA A 4 -4.39 -46.29 6.68
N ALA A 5 -3.31 -45.54 6.47
CA ALA A 5 -3.08 -44.26 7.12
C ALA A 5 -4.16 -43.26 6.70
N PRO A 6 -4.70 -42.43 7.63
CA PRO A 6 -5.67 -41.43 7.27
C PRO A 6 -5.01 -40.36 6.37
N LEU A 7 -5.61 -40.10 5.23
CA LEU A 7 -5.28 -38.93 4.39
C LEU A 7 -5.51 -37.68 5.23
N ALA A 8 -4.45 -36.97 5.58
CA ALA A 8 -4.54 -35.65 6.17
C ALA A 8 -5.23 -34.74 5.14
N MET A 9 -6.45 -34.28 5.45
CA MET A 9 -7.10 -33.24 4.68
C MET A 9 -6.21 -32.00 4.73
N ALA A 10 -5.74 -31.54 3.58
CA ALA A 10 -5.04 -30.27 3.49
C ALA A 10 -5.95 -29.17 4.06
N ALA A 11 -5.42 -28.35 4.96
CA ALA A 11 -6.15 -27.17 5.44
C ALA A 11 -6.60 -26.34 4.23
N PRO A 12 -7.83 -25.79 4.26
CA PRO A 12 -8.27 -24.93 3.17
C PRO A 12 -7.27 -23.79 2.98
N ALA A 13 -6.90 -23.50 1.74
CA ALA A 13 -5.98 -22.41 1.42
C ALA A 13 -6.47 -21.11 2.08
N PRO A 14 -5.59 -20.35 2.75
CA PRO A 14 -5.98 -19.10 3.39
C PRO A 14 -6.52 -18.15 2.34
N THR A 15 -7.75 -17.69 2.53
CA THR A 15 -8.44 -16.84 1.56
C THR A 15 -8.17 -15.38 1.86
N VAL A 16 -7.45 -14.71 0.96
CA VAL A 16 -7.42 -13.25 0.86
C VAL A 16 -8.49 -12.78 -0.13
N LYS A 17 -8.88 -11.52 -0.02
CA LYS A 17 -9.76 -10.89 -1.00
C LYS A 17 -8.92 -10.19 -2.07
N LEU A 18 -9.12 -10.52 -3.35
CA LEU A 18 -8.51 -9.75 -4.42
C LEU A 18 -9.01 -8.32 -4.36
N GLY A 19 -8.11 -7.37 -4.20
CA GLY A 19 -8.39 -5.95 -4.21
C GLY A 19 -7.70 -5.22 -5.38
N ILE A 20 -8.19 -4.03 -5.69
CA ILE A 20 -7.56 -3.09 -6.62
C ILE A 20 -7.48 -1.73 -5.94
N ASP A 21 -6.27 -1.19 -5.83
CA ASP A 21 -6.06 0.22 -5.55
C ASP A 21 -6.18 1.03 -6.83
N LEU A 22 -7.01 2.07 -6.79
CA LEU A 22 -7.34 2.87 -7.96
C LEU A 22 -6.22 3.79 -8.44
N PHE A 23 -5.14 3.94 -7.67
CA PHE A 23 -3.95 4.62 -8.18
C PHE A 23 -3.31 3.86 -9.36
N SER A 24 -3.58 2.55 -9.47
CA SER A 24 -3.26 1.74 -10.66
C SER A 24 -3.90 2.28 -11.95
N LEU A 25 -4.98 3.05 -11.84
CA LEU A 25 -5.78 3.59 -12.94
C LEU A 25 -5.79 5.14 -12.94
N ARG A 26 -4.77 5.75 -12.34
CA ARG A 26 -4.68 7.18 -12.03
C ARG A 26 -4.80 8.13 -13.21
N SER A 27 -4.49 7.67 -14.43
CA SER A 27 -4.53 8.48 -15.65
C SER A 27 -5.80 8.27 -16.48
N GLN A 28 -6.74 7.38 -16.05
CA GLN A 28 -7.91 7.04 -16.85
C GLN A 28 -8.95 8.17 -16.91
N ASN A 29 -8.99 9.05 -15.91
CA ASN A 29 -10.02 10.09 -15.75
C ASN A 29 -11.45 9.53 -15.73
N TRP A 30 -11.61 8.32 -15.22
CA TRP A 30 -12.91 7.64 -15.11
C TRP A 30 -13.70 8.11 -13.89
N THR A 31 -15.02 8.06 -14.01
CA THR A 31 -15.92 8.22 -12.87
C THR A 31 -15.80 7.06 -11.89
N PRO A 32 -16.20 7.23 -10.61
CA PRO A 32 -16.18 6.12 -9.64
C PRO A 32 -16.96 4.89 -10.13
N PHE A 33 -18.03 5.08 -10.87
CA PHE A 33 -18.84 4.00 -11.43
C PHE A 33 -18.08 3.21 -12.51
N GLN A 34 -17.40 3.90 -13.42
CA GLN A 34 -16.54 3.26 -14.43
C GLN A 34 -15.36 2.51 -13.80
N LEU A 35 -14.76 3.06 -12.73
CA LEU A 35 -13.70 2.41 -11.97
C LEU A 35 -14.20 1.12 -11.30
N LEU A 36 -15.41 1.14 -10.73
CA LEU A 36 -16.06 -0.03 -10.14
C LEU A 36 -16.41 -1.09 -11.19
N ASP A 37 -16.96 -0.68 -12.34
CA ASP A 37 -17.25 -1.60 -13.45
C ASP A 37 -15.99 -2.31 -13.96
N TYR A 38 -14.92 -1.57 -14.12
CA TYR A 38 -13.64 -2.12 -14.57
C TYR A 38 -13.05 -3.07 -13.52
N SER A 39 -13.11 -2.70 -12.24
CA SER A 39 -12.64 -3.56 -11.15
C SER A 39 -13.48 -4.84 -11.03
N ALA A 40 -14.80 -4.75 -11.22
CA ALA A 40 -15.69 -5.91 -11.26
C ALA A 40 -15.33 -6.86 -12.42
N LYS A 41 -15.01 -6.33 -13.61
CA LYS A 41 -14.53 -7.12 -14.77
C LYS A 41 -13.27 -7.91 -14.43
N LEU A 42 -12.40 -7.36 -13.59
CA LEU A 42 -11.17 -8.01 -13.11
C LEU A 42 -11.43 -8.94 -11.89
N ALA A 43 -12.69 -9.16 -11.53
CA ALA A 43 -13.13 -9.99 -10.40
C ALA A 43 -12.65 -9.48 -9.02
N ALA A 44 -12.38 -8.20 -8.87
CA ALA A 44 -12.05 -7.59 -7.59
C ALA A 44 -13.20 -7.75 -6.59
N LYS A 45 -12.85 -8.01 -5.33
CA LYS A 45 -13.77 -8.05 -4.18
C LYS A 45 -13.65 -6.82 -3.31
N VAL A 46 -12.54 -6.11 -3.42
CA VAL A 46 -12.26 -4.85 -2.71
C VAL A 46 -11.78 -3.82 -3.72
N VAL A 47 -12.28 -2.61 -3.63
CA VAL A 47 -11.78 -1.46 -4.40
C VAL A 47 -11.38 -0.35 -3.44
N HIS A 48 -10.12 0.03 -3.50
CA HIS A 48 -9.56 1.06 -2.65
C HIS A 48 -9.50 2.39 -3.40
N PHE A 49 -10.38 3.31 -3.03
CA PHE A 49 -10.37 4.71 -3.45
C PHE A 49 -9.31 5.46 -2.63
N SER A 50 -8.04 5.19 -2.91
CA SER A 50 -6.89 5.65 -2.10
C SER A 50 -6.70 7.17 -2.11
N GLU A 51 -7.28 7.87 -3.08
CA GLU A 51 -7.35 9.33 -3.11
C GLU A 51 -8.80 9.81 -3.31
N ILE A 52 -9.15 10.94 -2.69
CA ILE A 52 -10.49 11.54 -2.74
C ILE A 52 -10.98 11.75 -4.18
N ARG A 53 -10.10 12.10 -5.11
CA ARG A 53 -10.44 12.34 -6.52
C ARG A 53 -11.08 11.14 -7.22
N PHE A 54 -10.76 9.92 -6.79
CA PHE A 54 -11.32 8.71 -7.41
C PHE A 54 -12.77 8.47 -7.04
N ILE A 55 -13.21 8.90 -5.85
CA ILE A 55 -14.62 8.79 -5.45
C ILE A 55 -15.49 9.94 -6.00
N GLY A 56 -14.86 10.93 -6.64
CA GLY A 56 -15.50 12.06 -7.30
C GLY A 56 -15.86 13.20 -6.36
N SER A 57 -16.70 12.95 -5.35
CA SER A 57 -17.13 13.95 -4.38
C SER A 57 -17.37 13.32 -3.01
N LEU A 58 -17.12 14.07 -1.94
CA LEU A 58 -17.45 13.68 -0.57
C LEU A 58 -18.88 14.07 -0.15
N GLU A 59 -19.69 14.60 -1.09
CA GLU A 59 -21.09 14.88 -0.82
C GLU A 59 -21.86 13.61 -0.45
N PRO A 60 -22.73 13.65 0.58
CA PRO A 60 -23.40 12.47 1.10
C PRO A 60 -24.16 11.64 0.06
N GLU A 61 -24.81 12.29 -0.89
CA GLU A 61 -25.58 11.59 -1.94
C GLU A 61 -24.65 10.84 -2.91
N ASN A 62 -23.52 11.44 -3.29
CA ASN A 62 -22.51 10.77 -4.12
C ASN A 62 -21.96 9.54 -3.40
N LEU A 63 -21.54 9.67 -2.13
CA LEU A 63 -20.97 8.57 -1.35
C LEU A 63 -21.96 7.40 -1.21
N ARG A 64 -23.23 7.68 -0.90
CA ARG A 64 -24.27 6.63 -0.83
C ARG A 64 -24.54 5.98 -2.19
N SER A 65 -24.48 6.74 -3.28
CA SER A 65 -24.65 6.24 -4.65
C SER A 65 -23.51 5.32 -5.06
N VAL A 66 -22.26 5.71 -4.79
CA VAL A 66 -21.08 4.89 -5.04
C VAL A 66 -21.13 3.61 -4.20
N ARG A 67 -21.54 3.70 -2.93
CA ARG A 67 -21.74 2.55 -2.05
C ARG A 67 -22.74 1.56 -2.64
N ARG A 68 -23.98 1.98 -2.96
CA ARG A 68 -25.01 1.11 -3.54
C ARG A 68 -24.51 0.43 -4.82
N TYR A 69 -23.84 1.21 -5.67
CA TYR A 69 -23.30 0.69 -6.93
C TYR A 69 -22.22 -0.39 -6.75
N ALA A 70 -21.38 -0.25 -5.73
CA ALA A 70 -20.37 -1.26 -5.36
C ALA A 70 -21.03 -2.51 -4.74
N GLU A 71 -22.02 -2.32 -3.83
CA GLU A 71 -22.77 -3.41 -3.20
C GLU A 71 -23.48 -4.29 -4.24
N GLU A 72 -24.09 -3.69 -5.28
CA GLU A 72 -24.73 -4.41 -6.40
C GLU A 72 -23.73 -5.30 -7.18
N ARG A 73 -22.44 -5.00 -7.12
CA ARG A 73 -21.35 -5.75 -7.76
C ARG A 73 -20.62 -6.70 -6.80
N GLY A 74 -21.05 -6.76 -5.56
CA GLY A 74 -20.38 -7.53 -4.51
C GLY A 74 -18.97 -7.04 -4.20
N ILE A 75 -18.72 -5.73 -4.32
CA ILE A 75 -17.45 -5.06 -4.07
C ILE A 75 -17.52 -4.32 -2.74
N GLU A 76 -16.53 -4.57 -1.86
CA GLU A 76 -16.29 -3.79 -0.67
C GLU A 76 -15.49 -2.53 -1.03
N ILE A 77 -15.87 -1.38 -0.46
CA ILE A 77 -15.14 -0.13 -0.65
C ILE A 77 -14.18 0.11 0.50
N GLU A 78 -12.98 0.52 0.17
CA GLU A 78 -12.04 1.16 1.08
C GLU A 78 -11.76 2.58 0.59
N ILE A 79 -11.67 3.55 1.49
CA ILE A 79 -11.35 4.93 1.12
C ILE A 79 -10.07 5.41 1.77
N GLY A 80 -9.42 6.36 1.12
CA GLY A 80 -8.17 6.91 1.61
C GLY A 80 -8.00 8.40 1.30
N MET A 81 -6.97 8.93 1.92
CA MET A 81 -6.53 10.31 1.76
C MET A 81 -5.00 10.37 1.74
N ARG A 82 -4.47 11.55 1.52
CA ARG A 82 -3.03 11.83 1.55
C ARG A 82 -2.52 11.96 3.00
N SER A 83 -1.48 12.74 3.21
CA SER A 83 -0.85 12.91 4.52
C SER A 83 -1.79 13.50 5.57
N ILE A 84 -1.74 12.93 6.77
CA ILE A 84 -2.34 13.47 8.00
C ILE A 84 -1.30 14.02 8.98
N CYS A 85 -0.04 14.08 8.55
CA CYS A 85 1.05 14.62 9.35
C CYS A 85 1.20 16.14 9.12
N PRO A 86 0.83 17.01 10.06
CA PRO A 86 0.90 18.47 9.88
C PRO A 86 2.29 19.01 9.55
N THR A 87 3.34 18.25 9.86
CA THR A 87 4.73 18.63 9.62
C THR A 87 5.29 18.06 8.32
N SER A 88 4.54 17.19 7.60
CA SER A 88 4.94 16.62 6.32
C SER A 88 4.81 17.63 5.18
N LYS A 89 5.74 17.55 4.22
CA LYS A 89 5.65 18.30 2.96
C LYS A 89 4.44 17.88 2.09
N MET A 90 3.90 16.69 2.33
CA MET A 90 2.71 16.20 1.64
C MET A 90 1.39 16.67 2.26
N PHE A 91 1.44 17.30 3.43
CA PHE A 91 0.24 17.79 4.11
C PHE A 91 -0.29 19.05 3.44
N ASP A 92 -1.57 19.05 3.13
CA ASP A 92 -2.27 20.23 2.59
C ASP A 92 -2.93 21.04 3.71
N ALA A 93 -2.22 21.99 4.27
CA ALA A 93 -2.75 22.89 5.30
C ALA A 93 -3.91 23.78 4.83
N LYS A 94 -4.10 23.97 3.51
CA LYS A 94 -5.22 24.75 2.96
C LYS A 94 -6.55 24.03 3.09
N ALA A 95 -6.52 22.69 3.21
CA ALA A 95 -7.71 21.87 3.39
C ALA A 95 -8.21 21.82 4.87
N GLY A 96 -7.58 22.55 5.78
CA GLY A 96 -7.87 22.57 7.23
C GLY A 96 -6.82 21.82 8.05
N THR A 97 -7.06 21.70 9.37
CA THR A 97 -6.20 20.92 10.27
C THR A 97 -6.22 19.43 9.91
N ALA A 98 -5.22 18.68 10.37
CA ALA A 98 -5.17 17.24 10.15
C ALA A 98 -6.38 16.52 10.76
N GLU A 99 -6.78 16.93 11.95
CA GLU A 99 -7.96 16.39 12.64
C GLU A 99 -9.26 16.66 11.87
N GLU A 100 -9.42 17.87 11.31
CA GLU A 100 -10.58 18.18 10.45
C GLU A 100 -10.58 17.36 9.16
N GLN A 101 -9.42 17.19 8.52
CA GLN A 101 -9.31 16.41 7.28
C GLN A 101 -9.63 14.94 7.51
N ILE A 102 -8.97 14.29 8.50
CA ILE A 102 -9.24 12.88 8.81
C ILE A 102 -10.65 12.70 9.37
N GLY A 103 -11.15 13.68 10.14
CA GLY A 103 -12.52 13.68 10.67
C GLY A 103 -13.56 13.64 9.55
N ARG A 104 -13.41 14.45 8.50
CA ARG A 104 -14.27 14.39 7.30
C ARG A 104 -14.18 13.04 6.58
N MET A 105 -12.98 12.45 6.52
CA MET A 105 -12.82 11.13 5.90
C MET A 105 -13.48 10.01 6.70
N LEU A 106 -13.49 10.08 8.04
CA LEU A 106 -14.22 9.14 8.89
C LEU A 106 -15.74 9.23 8.64
N ASP A 107 -16.29 10.45 8.56
CA ASP A 107 -17.70 10.66 8.20
C ASP A 107 -17.99 10.11 6.79
N SER A 108 -17.12 10.37 5.84
CA SER A 108 -17.24 9.88 4.45
C SER A 108 -17.15 8.36 4.37
N ALA A 109 -16.27 7.73 5.15
CA ALA A 109 -16.14 6.27 5.22
C ALA A 109 -17.44 5.61 5.67
N THR A 110 -18.10 6.17 6.67
CA THR A 110 -19.41 5.69 7.13
C THR A 110 -20.46 5.73 6.01
N LEU A 111 -20.53 6.82 5.26
CA LEU A 111 -21.47 6.99 4.15
C LEU A 111 -21.13 6.07 2.96
N ALA A 112 -19.86 5.93 2.63
CA ALA A 112 -19.38 5.07 1.55
C ALA A 112 -19.40 3.56 1.91
N GLY A 113 -19.68 3.21 3.17
CA GLY A 113 -19.67 1.82 3.64
C GLY A 113 -18.26 1.24 3.82
N SER A 114 -17.23 2.07 3.82
CA SER A 114 -15.86 1.67 4.13
C SER A 114 -15.69 1.42 5.64
N ARG A 115 -14.92 0.41 5.99
CA ARG A 115 -14.56 0.10 7.38
C ARG A 115 -13.23 0.67 7.81
N ILE A 116 -12.49 1.21 6.85
CA ILE A 116 -11.17 1.82 7.07
C ILE A 116 -11.08 3.18 6.37
N VAL A 117 -10.19 4.01 6.90
CA VAL A 117 -9.65 5.18 6.20
C VAL A 117 -8.15 4.99 6.08
N ARG A 118 -7.64 4.86 4.86
CA ARG A 118 -6.19 4.82 4.61
C ARG A 118 -5.65 6.25 4.62
N ALA A 119 -4.50 6.43 5.29
CA ALA A 119 -3.74 7.67 5.27
C ALA A 119 -2.23 7.38 5.24
N VAL A 120 -1.42 8.40 4.95
CA VAL A 120 0.04 8.30 4.98
C VAL A 120 0.64 9.32 5.95
N LEU A 121 1.85 9.06 6.43
CA LEU A 121 2.63 10.09 7.11
C LEU A 121 3.14 11.07 6.07
N GLY A 122 3.90 10.61 5.08
CA GLY A 122 4.52 11.48 4.09
C GLY A 122 5.24 10.75 2.97
N SER A 123 6.51 11.11 2.77
CA SER A 123 7.38 10.50 1.78
C SER A 123 8.85 10.58 2.20
N SER A 124 9.77 10.07 1.36
CA SER A 124 11.22 10.19 1.57
C SER A 124 11.71 11.65 1.73
N GLU A 125 10.93 12.63 1.28
CA GLU A 125 11.26 14.05 1.44
C GLU A 125 11.12 14.52 2.90
N ASP A 126 10.37 13.80 3.72
CA ASP A 126 10.17 14.12 5.13
C ASP A 126 11.30 13.58 6.03
N ARG A 127 12.12 12.66 5.51
CA ARG A 127 13.36 12.20 6.16
C ARG A 127 14.49 13.24 6.10
N ARG A 128 14.32 14.32 5.34
CA ARG A 128 15.28 15.43 5.21
C ARG A 128 14.53 16.77 5.33
N PRO A 129 14.98 17.71 6.15
CA PRO A 129 16.27 17.85 6.83
C PRO A 129 16.30 17.39 8.30
N GLY A 130 15.45 16.55 8.77
CA GLY A 130 15.42 16.13 10.17
C GLY A 130 15.02 14.69 10.39
N PRO A 131 15.03 14.21 11.64
CA PRO A 131 14.67 12.85 11.96
C PRO A 131 13.17 12.62 11.72
N ILE A 132 12.83 11.45 11.17
CA ILE A 132 11.45 11.05 10.87
C ILE A 132 10.58 10.99 12.13
N GLU A 133 11.19 10.80 13.29
CA GLU A 133 10.53 10.67 14.58
C GLU A 133 9.64 11.86 14.90
N LYS A 134 10.04 13.08 14.55
CA LYS A 134 9.20 14.29 14.73
C LYS A 134 7.90 14.22 13.95
N HIS A 135 7.95 13.64 12.76
CA HIS A 135 6.76 13.44 11.92
C HIS A 135 5.89 12.32 12.49
N ILE A 136 6.52 11.25 13.00
CA ILE A 136 5.83 10.15 13.70
C ILE A 136 5.10 10.70 14.93
N GLU A 137 5.77 11.42 15.81
CA GLU A 137 5.17 12.05 17.01
C GLU A 137 3.98 12.97 16.65
N SER A 138 4.15 13.79 15.59
CA SER A 138 3.11 14.68 15.09
C SER A 138 1.89 13.89 14.61
N THR A 139 2.11 12.78 13.88
CA THR A 139 1.05 11.91 13.37
C THR A 139 0.34 11.17 14.51
N ILE A 140 1.09 10.66 15.50
CA ILE A 140 0.52 10.01 16.70
C ILE A 140 -0.42 10.97 17.43
N LYS A 141 -0.03 12.24 17.58
CA LYS A 141 -0.88 13.26 18.21
C LYS A 141 -2.22 13.43 17.49
N VAL A 142 -2.18 13.56 16.16
CA VAL A 142 -3.39 13.66 15.33
C VAL A 142 -4.28 12.43 15.51
N LEU A 143 -3.69 11.23 15.40
CA LEU A 143 -4.43 9.98 15.55
C LEU A 143 -5.10 9.87 16.92
N ARG A 144 -4.39 10.19 18.00
CA ARG A 144 -4.97 10.17 19.36
C ARG A 144 -6.13 11.16 19.50
N ASN A 145 -6.04 12.35 18.88
CA ASN A 145 -7.09 13.37 18.93
C ASN A 145 -8.39 12.92 18.22
N VAL A 146 -8.30 12.08 17.20
CA VAL A 146 -9.49 11.60 16.46
C VAL A 146 -9.96 10.21 16.91
N ARG A 147 -9.35 9.61 17.92
CA ARG A 147 -9.65 8.26 18.41
C ARG A 147 -11.13 8.05 18.72
N ALA A 148 -11.72 8.95 19.52
CA ALA A 148 -13.13 8.85 19.92
C ALA A 148 -14.03 8.77 18.67
N LYS A 149 -13.81 9.68 17.72
CA LYS A 149 -14.60 9.71 16.48
C LYS A 149 -14.45 8.42 15.67
N ALA A 150 -13.24 7.87 15.52
CA ALA A 150 -13.03 6.61 14.82
C ALA A 150 -13.75 5.44 15.52
N GLN A 151 -13.69 5.38 16.85
CA GLN A 151 -14.34 4.34 17.64
C GLN A 151 -15.88 4.44 17.60
N ASP A 152 -16.44 5.67 17.74
CA ASP A 152 -17.88 5.92 17.65
C ASP A 152 -18.48 5.47 16.31
N HIS A 153 -17.72 5.60 15.22
CA HIS A 153 -18.11 5.11 13.90
C HIS A 153 -17.71 3.65 13.64
N ASN A 154 -17.07 2.96 14.59
CA ASN A 154 -16.52 1.61 14.42
C ASN A 154 -15.60 1.49 13.20
N LEU A 155 -14.77 2.50 12.99
CA LEU A 155 -13.82 2.60 11.89
C LEU A 155 -12.38 2.41 12.37
N LYS A 156 -11.51 1.96 11.46
CA LYS A 156 -10.06 1.88 11.66
C LYS A 156 -9.35 2.86 10.74
N ILE A 157 -8.18 3.31 11.17
CA ILE A 157 -7.28 4.12 10.33
C ILE A 157 -6.09 3.26 9.95
N ALA A 158 -5.90 3.05 8.64
CA ALA A 158 -4.81 2.27 8.10
C ALA A 158 -3.68 3.21 7.64
N ILE A 159 -2.57 3.23 8.35
CA ILE A 159 -1.40 4.02 7.96
C ILE A 159 -0.53 3.18 7.04
N GLU A 160 -0.21 3.73 5.87
CA GLU A 160 0.64 3.07 4.89
C GLU A 160 2.11 3.41 5.12
N ASN A 161 2.99 2.42 4.97
CA ASN A 161 4.41 2.62 4.73
C ASN A 161 4.61 3.17 3.31
N HIS A 162 4.69 4.50 3.16
CA HIS A 162 4.47 5.19 1.89
C HIS A 162 5.73 5.87 1.34
N SER A 163 6.04 5.63 0.07
CA SER A 163 7.04 6.36 -0.74
C SER A 163 8.37 6.66 -0.04
N GLY A 164 8.84 5.77 0.83
CA GLY A 164 10.09 5.91 1.55
C GLY A 164 10.01 6.81 2.80
N ASP A 165 8.82 6.97 3.38
CA ASP A 165 8.65 7.70 4.65
C ASP A 165 9.11 6.87 5.87
N MET A 166 8.54 5.70 6.10
CA MET A 166 8.80 4.87 7.28
C MET A 166 9.30 3.47 6.92
N GLN A 167 10.20 2.95 7.75
CA GLN A 167 10.50 1.52 7.84
C GLN A 167 9.44 0.81 8.69
N ALA A 168 9.42 -0.53 8.63
CA ALA A 168 8.42 -1.31 9.35
C ALA A 168 8.44 -1.10 10.86
N HIS A 169 9.61 -0.99 11.49
CA HIS A 169 9.70 -0.76 12.94
C HIS A 169 9.19 0.63 13.34
N GLU A 170 9.40 1.65 12.50
CA GLU A 170 8.92 3.02 12.71
C GLU A 170 7.38 3.06 12.59
N LEU A 171 6.81 2.42 11.58
CA LEU A 171 5.36 2.31 11.43
C LEU A 171 4.73 1.49 12.57
N LYS A 172 5.37 0.40 12.99
CA LYS A 172 4.94 -0.39 14.16
C LYS A 172 4.87 0.49 15.40
N GLN A 173 5.91 1.29 15.68
CA GLN A 173 5.93 2.23 16.80
C GLN A 173 4.75 3.22 16.71
N LEU A 174 4.55 3.82 15.52
CA LEU A 174 3.44 4.76 15.30
C LEU A 174 2.09 4.12 15.65
N ILE A 175 1.83 2.88 15.18
CA ILE A 175 0.58 2.16 15.42
C ILE A 175 0.40 1.86 16.91
N GLU A 176 1.42 1.31 17.56
CA GLU A 176 1.36 0.93 18.97
C GLU A 176 1.15 2.14 19.90
N GLU A 177 1.85 3.23 19.63
CA GLU A 177 1.73 4.45 20.40
C GLU A 177 0.43 5.24 20.13
N SER A 178 -0.13 5.14 18.91
CA SER A 178 -1.44 5.74 18.61
C SER A 178 -2.60 4.96 19.24
N GLY A 179 -2.48 3.63 19.28
CA GLY A 179 -3.50 2.72 19.79
C GLY A 179 -3.92 1.70 18.74
N LYS A 180 -3.37 0.49 18.82
CA LYS A 180 -3.60 -0.63 17.87
C LYS A 180 -5.05 -1.15 17.83
N ASP A 181 -5.89 -0.70 18.70
CA ASP A 181 -7.32 -1.00 18.72
C ASP A 181 -8.10 -0.26 17.62
N PHE A 182 -7.58 0.86 17.10
CA PHE A 182 -8.21 1.61 15.99
C PHE A 182 -7.23 2.02 14.88
N VAL A 183 -5.92 1.94 15.09
CA VAL A 183 -4.89 2.18 14.07
C VAL A 183 -4.25 0.87 13.67
N GLY A 184 -4.02 0.68 12.38
CA GLY A 184 -3.28 -0.44 11.83
C GLY A 184 -2.53 -0.05 10.56
N ALA A 185 -2.04 -1.04 9.83
CA ALA A 185 -1.24 -0.86 8.63
C ALA A 185 -2.05 -1.04 7.35
N CYS A 186 -1.84 -0.16 6.38
CA CYS A 186 -1.97 -0.47 4.96
C CYS A 186 -0.58 -0.92 4.47
N LEU A 187 -0.41 -2.22 4.27
CA LEU A 187 0.90 -2.79 4.01
C LEU A 187 1.25 -2.70 2.52
N ASP A 188 2.20 -1.85 2.17
CA ASP A 188 2.74 -1.77 0.81
C ASP A 188 4.01 -2.63 0.66
N SER A 189 4.09 -3.39 -0.43
CA SER A 189 5.22 -4.30 -0.70
C SER A 189 6.35 -3.67 -1.51
N GLY A 190 6.11 -2.55 -2.20
CA GLY A 190 7.11 -1.87 -3.02
C GLY A 190 7.83 -0.74 -2.30
N ASN A 191 7.13 -0.04 -1.42
CA ASN A 191 7.65 1.11 -0.69
C ASN A 191 8.82 0.79 0.27
N PRO A 192 8.92 -0.40 0.90
CA PRO A 192 10.04 -0.73 1.78
C PRO A 192 11.40 -0.61 1.10
N LEU A 193 11.48 -0.94 -0.18
CA LEU A 193 12.72 -0.81 -0.94
C LEU A 193 13.23 0.63 -1.06
N TRP A 194 12.36 1.61 -0.88
CA TRP A 194 12.71 3.04 -0.88
C TRP A 194 13.26 3.50 0.48
N THR A 195 13.15 2.66 1.51
CA THR A 195 13.82 2.82 2.81
C THR A 195 14.94 1.80 3.01
N LEU A 196 15.41 1.12 1.95
CA LEU A 196 16.43 0.07 1.99
C LEU A 196 16.03 -1.11 2.87
N GLU A 197 14.74 -1.43 2.89
CA GLU A 197 14.19 -2.54 3.67
C GLU A 197 13.66 -3.65 2.74
N ASP A 198 13.84 -4.90 3.16
CA ASP A 198 13.29 -6.08 2.49
C ASP A 198 11.77 -6.14 2.72
N PRO A 199 10.93 -6.24 1.65
CA PRO A 199 9.49 -6.35 1.80
C PRO A 199 9.02 -7.53 2.68
N HIS A 200 9.76 -8.63 2.70
CA HIS A 200 9.44 -9.76 3.57
C HIS A 200 9.65 -9.42 5.04
N LEU A 201 10.68 -8.65 5.38
CA LEU A 201 10.87 -8.14 6.74
C LEU A 201 9.73 -7.21 7.15
N THR A 202 9.28 -6.36 6.21
CA THR A 202 8.14 -5.48 6.45
C THR A 202 6.86 -6.28 6.76
N LEU A 203 6.58 -7.33 5.98
CA LEU A 203 5.46 -8.25 6.24
C LEU A 203 5.62 -8.96 7.60
N GLU A 204 6.80 -9.52 7.89
CA GLU A 204 7.12 -10.20 9.15
C GLU A 204 6.86 -9.31 10.37
N THR A 205 7.17 -8.02 10.25
CA THR A 205 7.03 -7.03 11.33
C THR A 205 5.60 -6.54 11.50
N LEU A 206 4.90 -6.30 10.40
CA LEU A 206 3.62 -5.57 10.39
C LEU A 206 2.38 -6.45 10.26
N HIS A 207 2.49 -7.76 9.92
CA HIS A 207 1.31 -8.62 9.71
C HIS A 207 0.28 -8.58 10.86
N PRO A 208 0.65 -8.44 12.16
CA PRO A 208 -0.34 -8.40 13.23
C PRO A 208 -1.22 -7.13 13.21
N TYR A 209 -0.79 -6.11 12.48
CA TYR A 209 -1.44 -4.80 12.41
C TYR A 209 -2.15 -4.57 11.08
N VAL A 210 -2.05 -5.49 10.12
CA VAL A 210 -2.57 -5.31 8.77
C VAL A 210 -4.10 -5.17 8.77
N LEU A 211 -4.58 -4.09 8.21
CA LEU A 211 -5.99 -3.83 7.92
C LEU A 211 -6.31 -4.02 6.43
N THR A 212 -5.41 -3.57 5.57
CA THR A 212 -5.45 -3.69 4.11
C THR A 212 -4.02 -3.65 3.54
N SER A 213 -3.87 -3.76 2.22
CA SER A 213 -2.56 -3.71 1.58
C SER A 213 -2.57 -3.02 0.22
N HIS A 214 -1.38 -2.59 -0.21
CA HIS A 214 -1.04 -2.25 -1.58
C HIS A 214 0.10 -3.17 -2.03
N VAL A 215 -0.15 -4.01 -3.03
CA VAL A 215 0.82 -5.02 -3.47
C VAL A 215 1.28 -4.74 -4.88
N ARG A 216 2.58 -4.71 -5.04
CA ARG A 216 3.30 -4.57 -6.31
C ARG A 216 4.61 -5.33 -6.26
N ASP A 217 5.16 -5.69 -7.41
CA ASP A 217 6.46 -6.32 -7.51
C ASP A 217 7.54 -5.28 -7.82
N SER A 218 8.79 -5.63 -7.56
CA SER A 218 9.93 -4.73 -7.70
C SER A 218 11.17 -5.44 -8.21
N SER A 219 11.92 -4.75 -9.06
CA SER A 219 13.27 -5.13 -9.44
C SER A 219 14.28 -4.25 -8.72
N VAL A 220 15.28 -4.88 -8.12
CA VAL A 220 16.35 -4.23 -7.36
C VAL A 220 17.69 -4.77 -7.85
N TRP A 221 18.65 -3.92 -8.16
CA TRP A 221 19.98 -4.34 -8.61
C TRP A 221 21.08 -3.35 -8.19
N ARG A 222 22.32 -3.83 -8.18
CA ARG A 222 23.48 -2.98 -7.87
C ARG A 222 23.80 -1.99 -8.96
N VAL A 223 24.19 -0.80 -8.55
CA VAL A 223 24.78 0.26 -9.39
C VAL A 223 26.02 0.83 -8.69
N PRO A 224 26.91 1.57 -9.40
CA PRO A 224 28.13 2.11 -8.79
C PRO A 224 27.88 2.95 -7.53
N GLU A 225 26.79 3.71 -7.49
CA GLU A 225 26.43 4.59 -6.38
C GLU A 225 25.76 3.85 -5.21
N GLY A 226 25.21 2.66 -5.47
CA GLY A 226 24.47 1.91 -4.45
C GLY A 226 23.58 0.82 -5.04
N ALA A 227 22.26 1.06 -5.11
CA ALA A 227 21.31 0.20 -5.79
C ALA A 227 20.27 1.03 -6.55
N ALA A 228 19.71 0.43 -7.59
CA ALA A 228 18.53 0.95 -8.30
C ALA A 228 17.31 0.08 -8.01
N VAL A 229 16.17 0.72 -7.91
CA VAL A 229 14.86 0.08 -7.68
C VAL A 229 13.88 0.54 -8.75
N SER A 230 13.12 -0.39 -9.29
CA SER A 230 12.02 -0.14 -10.23
C SER A 230 10.82 -0.95 -9.80
N TRP A 231 9.65 -0.34 -9.66
CA TRP A 231 8.41 -1.09 -9.54
C TRP A 231 8.04 -1.67 -10.91
N VAL A 232 7.55 -2.89 -10.92
CA VAL A 232 7.29 -3.67 -12.13
C VAL A 232 5.96 -4.40 -12.03
N ARG A 233 5.50 -4.99 -13.14
CA ARG A 233 4.35 -5.92 -13.12
C ARG A 233 4.64 -7.09 -12.18
N MET A 234 3.59 -7.64 -11.58
CA MET A 234 3.68 -8.83 -10.75
C MET A 234 4.38 -9.97 -11.50
N GLY A 235 5.34 -10.64 -10.85
CA GLY A 235 6.15 -11.72 -11.41
C GLY A 235 7.33 -11.29 -12.27
N GLN A 236 7.59 -9.99 -12.40
CA GLN A 236 8.73 -9.47 -13.19
C GLN A 236 9.89 -8.94 -12.34
N GLY A 237 9.74 -8.93 -11.02
CA GLY A 237 10.75 -8.47 -10.09
C GLY A 237 11.67 -9.58 -9.57
N ASN A 238 12.46 -9.23 -8.56
CA ASN A 238 13.36 -10.17 -7.89
C ASN A 238 13.23 -10.15 -6.35
N VAL A 239 12.09 -9.66 -5.85
CA VAL A 239 11.78 -9.61 -4.40
C VAL A 239 11.06 -10.87 -3.90
N ALA A 240 11.06 -11.96 -4.68
CA ALA A 240 10.34 -13.20 -4.39
C ALA A 240 8.83 -12.96 -4.10
N ILE A 241 8.17 -12.20 -4.98
CA ILE A 241 6.78 -11.76 -4.80
C ILE A 241 5.78 -12.92 -4.63
N ASP A 242 6.05 -14.08 -5.21
CA ASP A 242 5.24 -15.29 -5.07
C ASP A 242 5.20 -15.78 -3.63
N GLU A 243 6.37 -15.85 -3.01
CA GLU A 243 6.52 -16.22 -1.60
C GLU A 243 5.87 -15.17 -0.70
N TYR A 244 6.07 -13.88 -1.01
CA TYR A 244 5.44 -12.78 -0.31
C TYR A 244 3.90 -12.91 -0.31
N CYS A 245 3.30 -13.11 -1.48
CA CYS A 245 1.83 -13.21 -1.61
C CYS A 245 1.27 -14.43 -0.86
N ARG A 246 1.94 -15.60 -0.93
CA ARG A 246 1.54 -16.78 -0.17
C ARG A 246 1.63 -16.57 1.34
N LYS A 247 2.73 -15.98 1.80
CA LYS A 247 2.95 -15.65 3.21
C LYS A 247 1.97 -14.58 3.70
N TYR A 248 1.66 -13.58 2.86
CA TYR A 248 0.62 -12.60 3.16
C TYR A 248 -0.75 -13.29 3.33
N ALA A 249 -1.13 -14.18 2.43
CA ALA A 249 -2.39 -14.91 2.52
C ALA A 249 -2.49 -15.78 3.78
N GLU A 250 -1.37 -16.37 4.22
CA GLU A 250 -1.28 -17.16 5.46
C GLU A 250 -1.38 -16.28 6.72
N LEU A 251 -0.65 -15.16 6.76
CA LEU A 251 -0.52 -14.31 7.95
C LEU A 251 -1.68 -13.31 8.10
N CYS A 252 -2.33 -12.95 6.99
CA CYS A 252 -3.39 -11.93 6.93
C CYS A 252 -4.70 -12.47 6.33
N PRO A 253 -5.25 -13.61 6.85
CA PRO A 253 -6.44 -14.23 6.27
C PRO A 253 -7.65 -13.28 6.29
N GLY A 254 -8.41 -13.27 5.18
CA GLY A 254 -9.60 -12.43 5.01
C GLY A 254 -9.33 -10.95 4.74
N ARG A 255 -8.06 -10.52 4.71
CA ARG A 255 -7.69 -9.15 4.34
C ARG A 255 -7.65 -8.97 2.82
N ALA A 256 -7.75 -7.72 2.39
CA ALA A 256 -7.53 -7.38 0.99
C ALA A 256 -6.06 -7.55 0.61
N LEU A 257 -5.81 -8.19 -0.51
CA LEU A 257 -4.54 -8.15 -1.24
C LEU A 257 -4.81 -7.29 -2.47
N SER A 258 -4.61 -5.97 -2.31
CA SER A 258 -4.98 -4.98 -3.31
C SER A 258 -3.82 -4.69 -4.24
N MET A 259 -4.02 -4.93 -5.55
CA MET A 259 -3.03 -4.60 -6.57
C MET A 259 -2.90 -3.09 -6.72
N GLU A 260 -1.73 -2.56 -6.47
CA GLU A 260 -1.32 -1.21 -6.84
C GLU A 260 -0.26 -1.28 -7.93
N SER A 261 -0.73 -1.49 -9.16
CA SER A 261 0.14 -1.68 -10.31
C SER A 261 0.66 -0.35 -10.83
N ILE A 262 1.93 -0.09 -10.53
CA ILE A 262 2.67 1.09 -10.99
C ILE A 262 4.00 0.61 -11.54
N VAL A 263 4.25 0.81 -12.82
CA VAL A 263 5.57 0.56 -13.42
C VAL A 263 6.36 1.87 -13.45
N THR A 264 7.58 1.84 -12.92
CA THR A 264 8.44 3.03 -12.80
C THR A 264 9.77 2.87 -13.51
N ASN A 265 10.35 3.98 -13.89
CA ASN A 265 11.76 4.02 -14.25
C ASN A 265 12.65 3.76 -13.02
N PRO A 266 13.88 3.25 -13.23
CA PRO A 266 14.82 3.03 -12.14
C PRO A 266 15.07 4.28 -11.30
N ARG A 267 14.97 4.14 -9.98
CA ARG A 267 15.37 5.15 -9.00
C ARG A 267 16.62 4.69 -8.28
N VAL A 268 17.68 5.51 -8.30
CA VAL A 268 18.95 5.20 -7.64
C VAL A 268 18.94 5.64 -6.18
N PHE A 269 19.36 4.75 -5.31
CA PHE A 269 19.60 4.96 -3.89
C PHE A 269 21.10 4.94 -3.66
N ALA A 270 21.69 6.13 -3.52
CA ALA A 270 23.13 6.34 -3.48
C ALA A 270 23.72 6.10 -2.07
N PHE A 271 23.50 4.94 -1.48
CA PHE A 271 23.90 4.62 -0.11
C PHE A 271 25.43 4.49 0.08
N ARG A 272 26.22 4.59 -0.98
CA ARG A 272 27.69 4.73 -0.86
C ARG A 272 28.12 6.15 -0.53
N ASP A 273 27.24 7.15 -0.71
CA ASP A 273 27.48 8.50 -0.22
C ASP A 273 27.14 8.58 1.28
N PRO A 274 28.09 8.97 2.15
CA PRO A 274 27.81 9.15 3.58
C PRO A 274 26.63 10.07 3.89
N LYS A 275 26.36 11.08 3.05
CA LYS A 275 25.24 12.01 3.21
C LYS A 275 23.86 11.32 3.05
N PHE A 276 23.82 10.22 2.31
CA PHE A 276 22.58 9.43 2.19
C PHE A 276 22.09 8.96 3.58
N TRP A 277 23.01 8.55 4.44
CA TRP A 277 22.72 7.98 5.74
C TRP A 277 22.26 9.00 6.79
N GLU A 278 22.37 10.31 6.51
CA GLU A 278 21.78 11.33 7.37
C GLU A 278 20.26 11.17 7.54
N ALA A 279 19.58 10.59 6.52
CA ALA A 279 18.16 10.29 6.55
C ALA A 279 17.82 8.90 7.12
N TYR A 280 18.82 8.05 7.37
CA TYR A 280 18.65 6.63 7.75
C TYR A 280 19.63 6.23 8.85
N ARG A 281 19.77 7.09 9.88
CA ARG A 281 20.81 6.92 10.93
C ARG A 281 20.66 5.66 11.74
N ASP A 282 19.42 5.20 11.94
CA ASP A 282 19.08 4.10 12.84
C ASP A 282 18.72 2.79 12.09
N VAL A 283 19.06 2.70 10.80
CA VAL A 283 18.85 1.48 10.01
C VAL A 283 19.75 0.37 10.55
N PRO A 284 19.19 -0.74 11.07
CA PRO A 284 19.99 -1.85 11.56
C PRO A 284 20.78 -2.49 10.41
N ALA A 285 22.08 -2.75 10.65
CA ALA A 285 22.96 -3.33 9.62
C ALA A 285 22.43 -4.67 9.06
N TRP A 286 21.79 -5.51 9.90
CA TRP A 286 21.21 -6.78 9.48
C TRP A 286 19.98 -6.59 8.57
N SER A 287 19.18 -5.55 8.77
CA SER A 287 18.06 -5.21 7.89
C SER A 287 18.56 -4.74 6.53
N PHE A 288 19.55 -3.84 6.53
CA PHE A 288 20.21 -3.40 5.30
C PHE A 288 20.89 -4.55 4.54
N ALA A 289 21.45 -5.54 5.26
CA ALA A 289 22.06 -6.71 4.62
C ALA A 289 21.04 -7.55 3.83
N ARG A 290 19.79 -7.70 4.32
CA ARG A 290 18.69 -8.34 3.58
C ARG A 290 18.35 -7.60 2.28
N PHE A 291 18.28 -6.28 2.34
CA PHE A 291 18.09 -5.46 1.13
C PHE A 291 19.24 -5.63 0.13
N LEU A 292 20.48 -5.66 0.62
CA LEU A 292 21.67 -5.86 -0.23
C LEU A 292 21.64 -7.23 -0.92
N GLU A 293 21.20 -8.28 -0.23
CA GLU A 293 21.06 -9.62 -0.79
C GLU A 293 20.07 -9.66 -1.97
N ILE A 294 18.96 -8.91 -1.89
CA ILE A 294 18.04 -8.75 -3.02
C ILE A 294 18.74 -8.04 -4.18
N ALA A 295 19.43 -6.93 -3.90
CA ALA A 295 20.13 -6.16 -4.91
C ALA A 295 21.28 -6.93 -5.60
N ASP A 296 21.98 -7.80 -4.86
CA ASP A 296 23.08 -8.64 -5.37
C ASP A 296 22.61 -9.70 -6.37
N ARG A 297 21.36 -10.17 -6.23
CA ARG A 297 20.73 -11.15 -7.14
C ARG A 297 20.04 -10.50 -8.33
N GLY A 298 19.89 -9.18 -8.33
CA GLY A 298 19.16 -8.47 -9.37
C GLY A 298 19.99 -8.19 -10.63
N GLN A 299 19.26 -7.98 -11.72
CA GLN A 299 19.85 -7.63 -13.00
C GLN A 299 19.39 -6.22 -13.43
N PRO A 300 20.27 -5.41 -14.04
CA PRO A 300 19.91 -4.09 -14.54
C PRO A 300 18.72 -4.15 -15.49
N ARG A 301 17.77 -3.24 -15.30
CA ARG A 301 16.64 -3.05 -16.21
C ARG A 301 16.78 -1.73 -16.95
N ALA A 302 16.42 -1.75 -18.24
CA ALA A 302 16.31 -0.52 -19.00
C ALA A 302 15.13 0.31 -18.51
N ALA A 303 15.20 1.62 -18.68
CA ALA A 303 14.08 2.50 -18.46
C ALA A 303 12.93 2.13 -19.42
N GLU A 304 11.70 2.20 -18.90
CA GLU A 304 10.52 2.00 -19.74
C GLU A 304 10.42 3.09 -20.81
N PRO A 305 10.16 2.74 -22.07
CA PRO A 305 10.01 3.74 -23.12
C PRO A 305 8.83 4.66 -22.80
N ARG A 306 9.01 5.95 -23.00
CA ARG A 306 7.95 6.92 -22.78
C ARG A 306 6.77 6.60 -23.72
N PRO A 307 5.52 6.57 -23.23
CA PRO A 307 4.36 6.40 -24.08
C PRO A 307 4.30 7.43 -25.21
N ALA A 308 3.93 7.01 -26.41
CA ALA A 308 3.88 7.88 -27.59
C ALA A 308 2.89 9.05 -27.43
N ASN A 309 1.83 8.83 -26.68
CA ASN A 309 0.80 9.82 -26.38
C ASN A 309 0.06 9.46 -25.07
N PRO A 310 -0.80 10.34 -24.53
CA PRO A 310 -1.55 10.06 -23.30
C PRO A 310 -2.42 8.82 -23.37
N GLU A 311 -3.03 8.48 -24.52
CA GLU A 311 -3.85 7.28 -24.65
C GLU A 311 -3.00 5.99 -24.57
N ALA A 312 -1.84 5.98 -25.22
CA ALA A 312 -0.89 4.86 -25.07
C ALA A 312 -0.44 4.67 -23.60
N GLY A 313 -0.33 5.78 -22.85
CA GLY A 313 -0.05 5.74 -21.41
C GLY A 313 -1.19 5.11 -20.62
N ARG A 314 -2.42 5.52 -20.88
CA ARG A 314 -3.63 4.94 -20.26
C ARG A 314 -3.79 3.46 -20.59
N GLN A 315 -3.56 3.09 -21.86
CA GLN A 315 -3.60 1.70 -22.28
C GLN A 315 -2.58 0.85 -21.52
N ARG A 316 -1.34 1.33 -21.39
CA ARG A 316 -0.29 0.65 -20.61
C ARG A 316 -0.69 0.45 -19.14
N GLU A 317 -1.26 1.47 -18.48
CA GLU A 317 -1.76 1.31 -17.10
C GLU A 317 -2.77 0.16 -16.99
N ARG A 318 -3.71 0.05 -17.94
CA ARG A 318 -4.68 -1.05 -17.95
C ARG A 318 -4.00 -2.40 -18.14
N GLU A 319 -3.10 -2.52 -19.12
CA GLU A 319 -2.34 -3.74 -19.41
C GLU A 319 -1.47 -4.18 -18.22
N ASP A 320 -0.82 -3.22 -17.54
CA ASP A 320 0.00 -3.49 -16.35
C ASP A 320 -0.85 -4.04 -15.20
N LEU A 321 -2.02 -3.46 -14.98
CA LEU A 321 -2.95 -3.91 -13.95
C LEU A 321 -3.56 -5.27 -14.31
N GLU A 322 -4.07 -5.45 -15.53
CA GLU A 322 -4.67 -6.71 -16.01
C GLU A 322 -3.69 -7.87 -15.86
N ALA A 323 -2.43 -7.69 -16.32
CA ALA A 323 -1.38 -8.69 -16.20
C ALA A 323 -1.04 -9.01 -14.74
N SER A 324 -0.96 -7.99 -13.88
CA SER A 324 -0.67 -8.17 -12.46
C SER A 324 -1.80 -8.90 -11.72
N VAL A 325 -3.05 -8.57 -12.03
CA VAL A 325 -4.23 -9.25 -11.49
C VAL A 325 -4.28 -10.71 -11.95
N GLU A 326 -4.08 -10.97 -13.24
CA GLU A 326 -4.07 -12.33 -13.79
C GLU A 326 -3.00 -13.21 -13.13
N TYR A 327 -1.78 -12.66 -13.00
CA TYR A 327 -0.67 -13.33 -12.33
C TYR A 327 -1.04 -13.71 -10.89
N THR A 328 -1.52 -12.74 -10.12
CA THR A 328 -1.86 -12.94 -8.70
C THR A 328 -3.02 -13.94 -8.52
N ARG A 329 -4.03 -13.88 -9.38
CA ARG A 329 -5.14 -14.83 -9.36
C ARG A 329 -4.67 -16.27 -9.62
N LYS A 330 -3.82 -16.47 -10.62
CA LYS A 330 -3.23 -17.80 -10.90
C LYS A 330 -2.38 -18.29 -9.73
N LEU A 331 -1.58 -17.42 -9.14
CA LEU A 331 -0.69 -17.74 -8.03
C LEU A 331 -1.44 -18.21 -6.78
N LEU A 332 -2.57 -17.58 -6.46
CA LEU A 332 -3.32 -17.80 -5.22
C LEU A 332 -4.62 -18.60 -5.42
N GLY A 333 -4.99 -18.93 -6.66
CA GLY A 333 -6.24 -19.64 -6.96
C GLY A 333 -7.51 -18.83 -6.72
N LEU A 334 -7.47 -17.51 -7.00
CA LEU A 334 -8.57 -16.54 -6.77
C LEU A 334 -9.47 -16.40 -8.00
#